data_78a3d581f84c809c76a4590fe292636e
#
_entry.id   78a3d581f84c809c76a4590fe292636e
#
_cell.length_a   1.000
_cell.length_b   1.000
_cell.length_c   1.000
_cell.angle_alpha   90.00
_cell.angle_beta   90.00
_cell.angle_gamma   90.00
#
_symmetry.space_group_name_H-M   'P 1'
#
loop_
_entity.id
_entity.type
_entity.pdbx_description
1 polymer ?
#
loop_
_entity_poly.entity_id
_entity_poly.type
_entity_poly.pdbx_seq_one_letter_code
_entity_poly.pdbx_strand_id
1 'polypeptide(L)'
;MLQDEVIMDYFYYTYKHNHIDFSSHIYKISTYHYNWHGETEILILLKGRIEMSCNSEVFTMEPLDSIIISPQVGHATLALEQDTTALVIHVGKDFFQQFDPNFGMYQFVIRSDKSNRHNPFFTSLRHHAAMMMLIKSNGESPINQMWLEHHYLALASEVYDEIDAVKSIHVHSKPVDMTVATFDKMIAYIDKNYQQKIELEDIAQIGGYNVNYTSQFFKRQLGVSFLEYLLRMRLREATVRLANSDDGVAHIASSCGFADIKAFNGAFKKHFHTTPSEYRKQAKELGRKTKLHDWKEIISTQEEDIVELLQSCLPYEHDSSYKLKLEEANQKLQVVREQLESVVKKLQS
;
A
#
# COMPACT_ATOMS: atom_id res chain seq x y z
N MET A 1 10.79 30.75 -22.92
CA MET A 1 10.92 29.30 -23.07
C MET A 1 10.24 28.68 -21.85
N LEU A 2 8.96 28.36 -22.00
CA LEU A 2 8.21 27.58 -21.01
C LEU A 2 8.68 26.14 -21.22
N GLN A 3 9.31 25.57 -20.19
CA GLN A 3 9.52 24.12 -20.13
C GLN A 3 8.15 23.49 -20.00
N ASP A 4 7.73 22.73 -21.02
CA ASP A 4 6.60 21.83 -20.92
C ASP A 4 6.92 20.80 -19.81
N GLU A 5 6.39 21.03 -18.61
CA GLU A 5 6.28 20.00 -17.61
C GLU A 5 5.36 18.93 -18.21
N VAL A 6 5.95 17.82 -18.60
CA VAL A 6 5.21 16.60 -18.91
C VAL A 6 4.54 16.19 -17.59
N ILE A 7 3.25 16.52 -17.46
CA ILE A 7 2.42 16.02 -16.38
C ILE A 7 2.36 14.51 -16.58
N MET A 8 3.19 13.78 -15.84
CA MET A 8 3.06 12.32 -15.79
C MET A 8 1.79 12.01 -15.03
N ASP A 9 0.80 11.44 -15.70
CA ASP A 9 -0.39 10.91 -15.06
C ASP A 9 -0.01 9.66 -14.24
N TYR A 10 -0.24 9.72 -12.94
CA TYR A 10 -0.01 8.62 -12.01
C TYR A 10 -1.35 8.05 -11.53
N PHE A 11 -1.39 6.77 -11.20
CA PHE A 11 -2.50 6.17 -10.48
C PHE A 11 -2.52 6.65 -9.02
N TYR A 12 -2.72 7.95 -8.83
CA TYR A 12 -2.90 8.58 -7.53
C TYR A 12 -4.02 9.61 -7.64
N TYR A 13 -5.12 9.36 -6.94
CA TYR A 13 -6.31 10.17 -6.99
C TYR A 13 -6.79 10.55 -5.61
N THR A 14 -7.11 11.81 -5.42
CA THR A 14 -7.88 12.31 -4.29
C THR A 14 -9.23 12.76 -4.80
N TYR A 15 -10.29 12.48 -4.06
CA TYR A 15 -11.64 12.88 -4.42
C TYR A 15 -12.35 13.43 -3.20
N LYS A 16 -12.93 14.61 -3.36
CA LYS A 16 -13.75 15.24 -2.33
C LYS A 16 -14.92 15.95 -2.98
N HIS A 17 -16.13 15.42 -2.72
CA HIS A 17 -17.37 16.01 -3.19
C HIS A 17 -18.50 15.66 -2.22
N ASN A 18 -19.22 16.69 -1.74
CA ASN A 18 -20.24 16.53 -0.71
C ASN A 18 -19.68 15.80 0.53
N HIS A 19 -20.19 14.60 0.79
CA HIS A 19 -19.80 13.74 1.92
C HIS A 19 -18.81 12.65 1.54
N ILE A 20 -18.42 12.57 0.28
CA ILE A 20 -17.46 11.59 -0.24
C ILE A 20 -16.06 12.20 -0.12
N ASP A 21 -15.19 11.53 0.62
CA ASP A 21 -13.78 11.91 0.80
C ASP A 21 -12.93 10.64 0.83
N PHE A 22 -12.13 10.43 -0.21
CA PHE A 22 -11.22 9.30 -0.30
C PHE A 22 -9.95 9.63 -1.09
N SER A 23 -8.92 8.86 -0.86
CA SER A 23 -7.78 8.78 -1.77
C SER A 23 -7.57 7.35 -2.25
N SER A 24 -7.09 7.20 -3.47
CA SER A 24 -6.76 5.89 -4.03
C SER A 24 -5.47 5.97 -4.83
N HIS A 25 -4.65 4.93 -4.75
CA HIS A 25 -3.40 4.86 -5.50
C HIS A 25 -2.98 3.43 -5.78
N ILE A 26 -2.22 3.26 -6.86
CA ILE A 26 -1.52 2.01 -7.18
C ILE A 26 -0.03 2.27 -7.05
N TYR A 27 0.66 1.42 -6.31
CA TYR A 27 2.08 1.59 -6.05
C TYR A 27 2.82 0.26 -6.01
N LYS A 28 4.13 0.31 -6.31
CA LYS A 28 5.04 -0.83 -6.12
C LYS A 28 5.50 -0.84 -4.67
N ILE A 29 5.26 -1.96 -4.01
CA ILE A 29 5.78 -2.21 -2.67
C ILE A 29 7.21 -2.70 -2.83
N SER A 30 8.18 -1.87 -2.45
CA SER A 30 9.59 -2.22 -2.63
C SER A 30 10.25 -2.71 -1.34
N THR A 31 9.74 -2.26 -0.18
CA THR A 31 10.42 -2.44 1.11
C THR A 31 9.41 -2.49 2.25
N TYR A 32 9.91 -2.75 3.47
CA TYR A 32 9.09 -2.69 4.68
C TYR A 32 8.54 -1.27 4.90
N HIS A 33 7.22 -1.16 4.98
CA HIS A 33 6.55 0.11 5.24
C HIS A 33 5.54 -0.05 6.37
N TYR A 34 5.64 0.84 7.35
CA TYR A 34 4.71 0.92 8.46
C TYR A 34 3.72 2.08 8.24
N ASN A 35 2.45 1.80 8.47
CA ASN A 35 1.37 2.78 8.42
C ASN A 35 0.59 2.81 9.75
N TRP A 36 0.21 4.02 10.14
CA TRP A 36 -0.76 4.25 11.20
C TRP A 36 -1.48 5.56 10.94
N HIS A 37 -2.72 5.51 10.53
CA HIS A 37 -3.48 6.67 10.08
C HIS A 37 -4.93 6.63 10.57
N GLY A 38 -5.65 7.73 10.39
CA GLY A 38 -7.02 7.92 10.85
C GLY A 38 -8.11 7.50 9.86
N GLU A 39 -7.72 6.92 8.72
CA GLU A 39 -8.63 6.47 7.67
C GLU A 39 -8.84 4.95 7.76
N THR A 40 -9.94 4.47 7.17
CA THR A 40 -10.09 3.04 6.84
C THR A 40 -9.27 2.76 5.60
N GLU A 41 -8.32 1.82 5.68
CA GLU A 41 -7.53 1.39 4.52
C GLU A 41 -8.11 0.10 3.93
N ILE A 42 -8.23 0.09 2.61
CA ILE A 42 -8.52 -1.09 1.82
C ILE A 42 -7.32 -1.33 0.92
N LEU A 43 -6.60 -2.44 1.13
CA LEU A 43 -5.47 -2.85 0.31
C LEU A 43 -5.83 -4.12 -0.46
N ILE A 44 -5.60 -4.09 -1.77
CA ILE A 44 -5.78 -5.21 -2.69
C ILE A 44 -4.42 -5.51 -3.33
N LEU A 45 -3.92 -6.72 -3.14
CA LEU A 45 -2.67 -7.13 -3.77
C LEU A 45 -2.93 -7.53 -5.22
N LEU A 46 -2.37 -6.78 -6.16
CA LEU A 46 -2.54 -7.01 -7.60
C LEU A 46 -1.49 -7.99 -8.15
N LYS A 47 -0.24 -7.90 -7.66
CA LYS A 47 0.90 -8.70 -8.16
C LYS A 47 1.92 -8.93 -7.07
N GLY A 48 2.62 -10.07 -7.12
CA GLY A 48 3.67 -10.43 -6.17
C GLY A 48 3.14 -10.99 -4.85
N ARG A 49 3.97 -11.01 -3.82
CA ARG A 49 3.62 -11.46 -2.47
C ARG A 49 4.13 -10.49 -1.43
N ILE A 50 3.35 -10.28 -0.38
CA ILE A 50 3.76 -9.49 0.78
C ILE A 50 3.62 -10.29 2.07
N GLU A 51 4.49 -9.97 3.03
CA GLU A 51 4.21 -10.23 4.43
C GLU A 51 3.50 -8.99 5.00
N MET A 52 2.33 -9.20 5.57
CA MET A 52 1.55 -8.19 6.28
C MET A 52 1.69 -8.44 7.78
N SER A 53 1.98 -7.37 8.52
CA SER A 53 1.96 -7.35 9.97
C SER A 53 0.85 -6.40 10.41
N CYS A 54 -0.18 -6.91 11.07
CA CYS A 54 -1.36 -6.14 11.46
C CYS A 54 -2.02 -6.76 12.69
N ASN A 55 -2.45 -5.94 13.63
CA ASN A 55 -3.21 -6.37 14.82
C ASN A 55 -2.62 -7.59 15.55
N SER A 56 -1.31 -7.58 15.81
CA SER A 56 -0.56 -8.65 16.47
C SER A 56 -0.41 -9.95 15.66
N GLU A 57 -0.84 -9.98 14.43
CA GLU A 57 -0.68 -11.11 13.51
C GLU A 57 0.32 -10.78 12.40
N VAL A 58 1.01 -11.81 11.93
CA VAL A 58 1.86 -11.75 10.74
C VAL A 58 1.41 -12.84 9.78
N PHE A 59 1.10 -12.47 8.55
CA PHE A 59 0.60 -13.38 7.53
C PHE A 59 1.06 -12.96 6.14
N THR A 60 0.99 -13.88 5.20
CA THR A 60 1.33 -13.61 3.79
C THR A 60 0.06 -13.35 2.99
N MET A 61 0.10 -12.35 2.11
CA MET A 61 -0.91 -12.10 1.09
C MET A 61 -0.37 -12.43 -0.30
N GLU A 62 -1.22 -13.01 -1.12
CA GLU A 62 -0.99 -13.37 -2.52
C GLU A 62 -1.87 -12.52 -3.45
N PRO A 63 -1.64 -12.54 -4.78
CA PRO A 63 -2.48 -11.80 -5.71
C PRO A 63 -3.97 -12.09 -5.52
N LEU A 64 -4.78 -11.02 -5.62
CA LEU A 64 -6.21 -10.98 -5.32
C LEU A 64 -6.59 -11.12 -3.85
N ASP A 65 -5.65 -11.26 -2.93
CA ASP A 65 -5.97 -11.07 -1.52
C ASP A 65 -6.24 -9.60 -1.24
N SER A 66 -7.20 -9.38 -0.35
CA SER A 66 -7.65 -8.05 0.08
C SER A 66 -7.67 -7.97 1.60
N ILE A 67 -7.37 -6.80 2.13
CA ILE A 67 -7.49 -6.52 3.55
C ILE A 67 -8.14 -5.16 3.77
N ILE A 68 -9.00 -5.08 4.77
CA ILE A 68 -9.64 -3.84 5.24
C ILE A 68 -9.20 -3.62 6.67
N ILE A 69 -8.62 -2.46 6.94
CA ILE A 69 -8.01 -2.11 8.22
C ILE A 69 -8.73 -0.88 8.78
N SER A 70 -9.23 -0.99 10.02
CA SER A 70 -9.90 0.12 10.69
C SER A 70 -8.95 1.29 10.96
N PRO A 71 -9.49 2.51 11.14
CA PRO A 71 -8.71 3.64 11.63
C PRO A 71 -7.91 3.30 12.88
N GLN A 72 -6.72 3.87 12.99
CA GLN A 72 -5.85 3.75 14.16
C GLN A 72 -5.32 2.32 14.44
N VAL A 73 -5.41 1.40 13.51
CA VAL A 73 -4.75 0.10 13.59
C VAL A 73 -3.41 0.17 12.85
N GLY A 74 -2.33 -0.02 13.61
CA GLY A 74 -0.99 -0.07 13.05
C GLY A 74 -0.78 -1.32 12.21
N HIS A 75 -0.20 -1.13 11.05
CA HIS A 75 0.10 -2.24 10.13
C HIS A 75 1.37 -1.95 9.33
N ALA A 76 1.96 -3.01 8.81
CA ALA A 76 3.16 -2.91 7.99
C ALA A 76 3.18 -3.95 6.88
N THR A 77 3.70 -3.55 5.74
CA THR A 77 3.90 -4.42 4.57
C THR A 77 5.38 -4.64 4.30
N LEU A 78 5.75 -5.85 3.93
CA LEU A 78 7.09 -6.20 3.45
C LEU A 78 6.93 -6.98 2.15
N ALA A 79 7.44 -6.44 1.04
CA ALA A 79 7.45 -7.17 -0.21
C ALA A 79 8.38 -8.39 -0.11
N LEU A 80 7.87 -9.57 -0.44
CA LEU A 80 8.62 -10.82 -0.49
C LEU A 80 9.16 -11.09 -1.90
N GLU A 81 8.60 -10.43 -2.90
CA GLU A 81 8.97 -10.54 -4.31
C GLU A 81 9.18 -9.15 -4.90
N GLN A 82 10.00 -9.08 -5.94
CA GLN A 82 10.14 -7.86 -6.74
C GLN A 82 8.87 -7.65 -7.58
N ASP A 83 8.61 -6.40 -8.00
CA ASP A 83 7.40 -6.04 -8.74
C ASP A 83 6.08 -6.25 -7.99
N THR A 84 6.14 -6.35 -6.69
CA THR A 84 4.94 -6.44 -5.86
C THR A 84 4.15 -5.15 -5.97
N THR A 85 2.91 -5.25 -6.41
CA THR A 85 2.04 -4.11 -6.73
C THR A 85 0.72 -4.22 -5.96
N ALA A 86 0.31 -3.14 -5.33
CA ALA A 86 -0.95 -3.05 -4.61
C ALA A 86 -1.77 -1.84 -5.03
N LEU A 87 -3.09 -2.01 -5.02
CA LEU A 87 -4.08 -0.95 -5.02
C LEU A 87 -4.49 -0.66 -3.57
N VAL A 88 -4.45 0.61 -3.19
CA VAL A 88 -4.90 1.06 -1.86
C VAL A 88 -5.94 2.16 -2.01
N ILE A 89 -6.98 2.06 -1.19
CA ILE A 89 -8.02 3.08 -1.03
C ILE A 89 -8.08 3.46 0.44
N HIS A 90 -8.00 4.75 0.73
CA HIS A 90 -8.24 5.30 2.06
C HIS A 90 -9.60 5.98 2.09
N VAL A 91 -10.47 5.55 2.97
CA VAL A 91 -11.79 6.15 3.21
C VAL A 91 -11.71 6.95 4.50
N GLY A 92 -12.00 8.25 4.42
CA GLY A 92 -12.02 9.13 5.58
C GLY A 92 -13.02 8.64 6.64
N LYS A 93 -12.60 8.64 7.91
CA LYS A 93 -13.47 8.22 9.03
C LYS A 93 -14.80 8.98 9.06
N ASP A 94 -14.78 10.24 8.68
CA ASP A 94 -15.94 11.14 8.72
C ASP A 94 -17.05 10.68 7.77
N PHE A 95 -16.71 9.92 6.71
CA PHE A 95 -17.71 9.33 5.83
C PHE A 95 -18.63 8.35 6.56
N PHE A 96 -18.05 7.36 7.25
CA PHE A 96 -18.84 6.38 7.98
C PHE A 96 -19.51 6.96 9.25
N GLN A 97 -18.89 7.95 9.90
CA GLN A 97 -19.42 8.60 11.09
C GLN A 97 -20.72 9.39 10.83
N GLN A 98 -21.04 9.74 9.61
CA GLN A 98 -22.32 10.34 9.24
C GLN A 98 -23.49 9.36 9.43
N PHE A 99 -23.24 8.06 9.25
CA PHE A 99 -24.24 7.00 9.37
C PHE A 99 -24.17 6.32 10.73
N ASP A 100 -22.98 6.17 11.29
CA ASP A 100 -22.73 5.61 12.62
C ASP A 100 -21.73 6.48 13.39
N PRO A 101 -22.21 7.34 14.32
CA PRO A 101 -21.34 8.22 15.12
C PRO A 101 -20.26 7.47 15.92
N ASN A 102 -20.47 6.18 16.21
CA ASN A 102 -19.53 5.35 16.94
C ASN A 102 -18.47 4.66 16.06
N PHE A 103 -18.53 4.83 14.76
CA PHE A 103 -17.63 4.16 13.80
C PHE A 103 -16.15 4.29 14.18
N GLY A 104 -15.74 5.48 14.64
CA GLY A 104 -14.35 5.73 15.06
C GLY A 104 -13.89 4.96 16.30
N MET A 105 -14.80 4.28 17.01
CA MET A 105 -14.47 3.42 18.16
C MET A 105 -14.27 1.95 17.76
N TYR A 106 -14.61 1.57 16.53
CA TYR A 106 -14.49 0.20 16.08
C TYR A 106 -13.07 -0.11 15.66
N GLN A 107 -12.59 -1.27 16.13
CA GLN A 107 -11.35 -1.87 15.64
C GLN A 107 -11.70 -3.18 14.94
N PHE A 108 -11.30 -3.29 13.69
CA PHE A 108 -11.52 -4.46 12.86
C PHE A 108 -10.36 -4.64 11.89
N VAL A 109 -10.13 -5.89 11.52
CA VAL A 109 -9.30 -6.30 10.40
C VAL A 109 -10.06 -7.39 9.67
N ILE A 110 -10.46 -7.12 8.44
CA ILE A 110 -11.19 -8.06 7.58
C ILE A 110 -10.26 -8.41 6.45
N ARG A 111 -9.96 -9.68 6.24
CA ARG A 111 -8.99 -10.12 5.23
C ARG A 111 -9.43 -11.36 4.48
N SER A 112 -8.98 -11.45 3.24
CA SER A 112 -9.06 -12.66 2.45
C SER A 112 -7.76 -13.47 2.51
N ASP A 113 -7.88 -14.72 2.18
CA ASP A 113 -6.80 -15.67 1.92
C ASP A 113 -7.25 -16.69 0.86
N LYS A 114 -6.44 -17.71 0.62
CA LYS A 114 -6.75 -18.78 -0.38
C LYS A 114 -8.13 -19.42 -0.22
N SER A 115 -8.68 -19.47 0.99
CA SER A 115 -9.93 -20.15 1.28
C SER A 115 -11.16 -19.33 0.94
N ASN A 116 -11.07 -17.99 1.01
CA ASN A 116 -12.21 -17.08 0.89
C ASN A 116 -12.05 -15.94 -0.12
N ARG A 117 -10.87 -15.77 -0.79
CA ARG A 117 -10.61 -14.66 -1.72
C ARG A 117 -11.62 -14.56 -2.87
N HIS A 118 -12.29 -15.66 -3.21
CA HIS A 118 -13.30 -15.72 -4.27
C HIS A 118 -14.74 -15.68 -3.76
N ASN A 119 -14.95 -15.40 -2.46
CA ASN A 119 -16.32 -15.22 -1.99
C ASN A 119 -16.93 -13.94 -2.62
N PRO A 120 -18.27 -13.81 -2.62
CA PRO A 120 -18.95 -12.68 -3.27
C PRO A 120 -18.48 -11.32 -2.76
N PHE A 121 -18.28 -11.16 -1.44
CA PHE A 121 -17.85 -9.90 -0.84
C PHE A 121 -16.49 -9.44 -1.38
N PHE A 122 -15.43 -10.29 -1.29
CA PHE A 122 -14.09 -9.87 -1.76
C PHE A 122 -14.03 -9.74 -3.29
N THR A 123 -14.87 -10.46 -4.02
CA THR A 123 -14.97 -10.30 -5.47
C THR A 123 -15.61 -8.96 -5.84
N SER A 124 -16.69 -8.58 -5.16
CA SER A 124 -17.35 -7.29 -5.33
C SER A 124 -16.45 -6.12 -4.89
N LEU A 125 -15.79 -6.25 -3.75
CA LEU A 125 -14.84 -5.26 -3.24
C LEU A 125 -13.76 -4.92 -4.29
N ARG A 126 -13.13 -5.96 -4.87
CA ARG A 126 -12.10 -5.77 -5.92
C ARG A 126 -12.67 -5.15 -7.18
N HIS A 127 -13.88 -5.59 -7.58
CA HIS A 127 -14.57 -5.02 -8.73
C HIS A 127 -14.76 -3.50 -8.57
N HIS A 128 -15.37 -3.06 -7.48
CA HIS A 128 -15.62 -1.64 -7.25
C HIS A 128 -14.34 -0.83 -7.14
N ALA A 129 -13.34 -1.35 -6.43
CA ALA A 129 -12.04 -0.71 -6.32
C ALA A 129 -11.33 -0.54 -7.68
N ALA A 130 -11.30 -1.59 -8.50
CA ALA A 130 -10.70 -1.54 -9.84
C ALA A 130 -11.48 -0.58 -10.77
N MET A 131 -12.81 -0.60 -10.73
CA MET A 131 -13.64 0.31 -11.52
C MET A 131 -13.38 1.77 -11.16
N MET A 132 -13.23 2.12 -9.88
CA MET A 132 -12.88 3.47 -9.46
C MET A 132 -11.57 3.94 -10.11
N MET A 133 -10.54 3.10 -10.15
CA MET A 133 -9.26 3.42 -10.78
C MET A 133 -9.37 3.56 -12.29
N LEU A 134 -10.07 2.65 -12.96
CA LEU A 134 -10.28 2.69 -14.42
C LEU A 134 -11.10 3.91 -14.86
N ILE A 135 -12.12 4.28 -14.08
CA ILE A 135 -12.92 5.48 -14.36
C ILE A 135 -12.06 6.75 -14.25
N LYS A 136 -11.26 6.86 -13.20
CA LYS A 136 -10.38 8.02 -12.99
C LYS A 136 -9.29 8.13 -14.07
N SER A 137 -8.73 7.02 -14.53
CA SER A 137 -7.75 7.02 -15.62
C SER A 137 -8.32 7.46 -16.98
N ASN A 138 -9.63 7.37 -17.17
CA ASN A 138 -10.32 7.81 -18.40
C ASN A 138 -10.68 9.31 -18.41
N GLY A 139 -10.15 10.10 -17.49
CA GLY A 139 -10.36 11.54 -17.42
C GLY A 139 -11.64 11.96 -16.72
N GLU A 140 -11.79 13.29 -16.59
CA GLU A 140 -12.90 13.89 -15.87
C GLU A 140 -14.06 14.21 -16.81
N SER A 141 -15.25 13.71 -16.46
CA SER A 141 -16.52 14.08 -17.08
C SER A 141 -17.65 13.93 -16.09
N PRO A 142 -18.81 14.60 -16.25
CA PRO A 142 -19.93 14.42 -15.33
C PRO A 142 -20.39 12.96 -15.21
N ILE A 143 -20.38 12.18 -16.30
CA ILE A 143 -20.75 10.78 -16.27
C ILE A 143 -19.72 9.92 -15.53
N ASN A 144 -18.41 10.19 -15.72
CA ASN A 144 -17.36 9.50 -15.00
C ASN A 144 -17.43 9.79 -13.49
N GLN A 145 -17.76 11.03 -13.11
CA GLN A 145 -17.98 11.39 -11.71
C GLN A 145 -19.15 10.62 -11.11
N MET A 146 -20.28 10.52 -11.80
CA MET A 146 -21.45 9.76 -11.33
C MET A 146 -21.12 8.28 -11.14
N TRP A 147 -20.40 7.67 -12.09
CA TRP A 147 -19.97 6.28 -11.96
C TRP A 147 -18.94 6.07 -10.85
N LEU A 148 -18.01 7.00 -10.67
CA LEU A 148 -17.03 6.96 -9.59
C LEU A 148 -17.73 6.98 -8.21
N GLU A 149 -18.68 7.88 -8.02
CA GLU A 149 -19.46 7.98 -6.78
C GLU A 149 -20.33 6.72 -6.56
N HIS A 150 -20.93 6.17 -7.64
CA HIS A 150 -21.65 4.90 -7.56
C HIS A 150 -20.77 3.77 -7.03
N HIS A 151 -19.60 3.55 -7.63
CA HIS A 151 -18.70 2.48 -7.20
C HIS A 151 -18.14 2.73 -5.80
N TYR A 152 -17.85 3.97 -5.43
CA TYR A 152 -17.42 4.31 -4.08
C TYR A 152 -18.51 3.99 -3.04
N LEU A 153 -19.74 4.41 -3.27
CA LEU A 153 -20.86 4.14 -2.36
C LEU A 153 -21.16 2.66 -2.23
N ALA A 154 -21.14 1.91 -3.34
CA ALA A 154 -21.31 0.46 -3.33
C ALA A 154 -20.20 -0.22 -2.48
N LEU A 155 -18.93 0.11 -2.75
CA LEU A 155 -17.80 -0.40 -1.99
C LEU A 155 -17.91 -0.06 -0.49
N ALA A 156 -18.24 1.19 -0.17
CA ALA A 156 -18.34 1.63 1.22
C ALA A 156 -19.49 0.96 1.96
N SER A 157 -20.64 0.75 1.32
CA SER A 157 -21.78 0.05 1.93
C SER A 157 -21.50 -1.43 2.18
N GLU A 158 -20.88 -2.13 1.23
CA GLU A 158 -20.48 -3.53 1.41
C GLU A 158 -19.43 -3.69 2.52
N VAL A 159 -18.46 -2.77 2.58
CA VAL A 159 -17.47 -2.73 3.67
C VAL A 159 -18.16 -2.52 5.02
N TYR A 160 -19.15 -1.62 5.09
CA TYR A 160 -19.87 -1.36 6.33
C TYR A 160 -20.71 -2.56 6.79
N ASP A 161 -21.38 -3.25 5.86
CA ASP A 161 -22.14 -4.47 6.16
C ASP A 161 -21.25 -5.57 6.74
N GLU A 162 -20.05 -5.76 6.17
CA GLU A 162 -19.08 -6.74 6.68
C GLU A 162 -18.53 -6.34 8.05
N ILE A 163 -18.28 -5.05 8.28
CA ILE A 163 -17.88 -4.51 9.59
C ILE A 163 -18.99 -4.74 10.63
N ASP A 164 -20.24 -4.52 10.28
CA ASP A 164 -21.36 -4.68 11.20
C ASP A 164 -21.55 -6.14 11.64
N ALA A 165 -21.33 -7.09 10.73
CA ALA A 165 -21.28 -8.52 11.02
C ALA A 165 -20.17 -8.89 12.01
N VAL A 166 -18.99 -8.29 11.88
CA VAL A 166 -17.83 -8.53 12.78
C VAL A 166 -17.95 -7.75 14.09
N LYS A 167 -18.55 -6.56 14.07
CA LYS A 167 -18.78 -5.68 15.23
C LYS A 167 -19.51 -6.36 16.36
N SER A 168 -20.45 -7.26 16.07
CA SER A 168 -21.19 -8.03 17.09
C SER A 168 -20.29 -8.96 17.92
N ILE A 169 -19.05 -9.19 17.50
CA ILE A 169 -18.11 -10.13 18.09
C ILE A 169 -16.97 -9.44 18.87
N HIS A 170 -16.61 -8.19 18.55
CA HIS A 170 -15.37 -7.58 19.03
C HIS A 170 -15.47 -6.13 19.55
N VAL A 171 -16.48 -5.80 20.33
CA VAL A 171 -16.50 -4.52 21.07
C VAL A 171 -15.53 -4.60 22.25
N HIS A 172 -14.25 -4.40 22.00
CA HIS A 172 -13.28 -4.11 23.05
C HIS A 172 -12.59 -2.78 22.77
N SER A 173 -13.36 -1.72 22.95
CA SER A 173 -12.82 -0.35 22.98
C SER A 173 -12.16 -0.09 24.34
N LYS A 174 -10.87 -0.43 24.47
CA LYS A 174 -10.04 0.34 25.41
C LYS A 174 -9.48 1.52 24.61
N PRO A 175 -9.58 2.75 25.14
CA PRO A 175 -8.90 3.88 24.53
C PRO A 175 -7.43 3.51 24.30
N VAL A 176 -6.90 3.81 23.14
CA VAL A 176 -5.45 3.74 22.92
C VAL A 176 -4.86 4.87 23.75
N ASP A 177 -4.27 4.54 24.92
CA ASP A 177 -3.68 5.54 25.83
C ASP A 177 -2.55 6.34 25.19
N MET A 178 -1.97 5.83 24.09
CA MET A 178 -0.93 6.51 23.33
C MET A 178 -1.54 7.26 22.14
N THR A 179 -1.21 8.54 21.99
CA THR A 179 -1.65 9.33 20.83
C THR A 179 -0.90 8.93 19.58
N VAL A 180 -1.54 9.06 18.39
CA VAL A 180 -0.89 8.90 17.08
C VAL A 180 0.40 9.73 17.04
N ALA A 181 0.33 11.01 17.44
CA ALA A 181 1.47 11.91 17.44
C ALA A 181 2.65 11.43 18.32
N THR A 182 2.38 10.72 19.42
CA THR A 182 3.46 10.16 20.26
C THR A 182 4.10 8.97 19.60
N PHE A 183 3.31 8.10 18.98
CA PHE A 183 3.85 6.96 18.26
C PHE A 183 4.65 7.39 17.02
N ASP A 184 4.16 8.36 16.29
CA ASP A 184 4.89 8.94 15.13
C ASP A 184 6.26 9.48 15.55
N LYS A 185 6.37 10.10 16.73
CA LYS A 185 7.68 10.54 17.28
C LYS A 185 8.62 9.36 17.55
N MET A 186 8.11 8.25 18.07
CA MET A 186 8.89 7.04 18.30
C MET A 186 9.37 6.45 16.98
N ILE A 187 8.50 6.33 15.99
CA ILE A 187 8.83 5.83 14.66
C ILE A 187 9.85 6.75 13.98
N ALA A 188 9.61 8.06 13.97
CA ALA A 188 10.56 9.03 13.39
C ALA A 188 11.96 8.98 14.03
N TYR A 189 12.02 8.70 15.33
CA TYR A 189 13.31 8.48 15.99
C TYR A 189 14.00 7.22 15.50
N ILE A 190 13.28 6.11 15.37
CA ILE A 190 13.82 4.86 14.83
C ILE A 190 14.32 5.08 13.40
N ASP A 191 13.52 5.72 12.56
CA ASP A 191 13.84 6.03 11.15
C ASP A 191 15.13 6.87 11.02
N LYS A 192 15.35 7.77 11.95
CA LYS A 192 16.53 8.61 11.96
C LYS A 192 17.77 7.91 12.51
N ASN A 193 17.63 6.94 13.39
CA ASN A 193 18.72 6.37 14.19
C ASN A 193 18.93 4.87 13.99
N TYR A 194 18.22 4.19 13.07
CA TYR A 194 18.26 2.73 12.88
C TYR A 194 19.67 2.16 12.66
N GLN A 195 20.59 2.96 12.16
CA GLN A 195 21.99 2.57 11.92
C GLN A 195 22.77 2.37 13.22
N GLN A 196 22.32 2.98 14.31
CA GLN A 196 22.97 2.93 15.61
C GLN A 196 22.33 1.86 16.50
N LYS A 197 22.97 1.58 17.64
CA LYS A 197 22.34 0.78 18.68
C LYS A 197 21.22 1.60 19.30
N ILE A 198 19.99 1.14 19.14
CA ILE A 198 18.79 1.69 19.77
C ILE A 198 18.24 0.64 20.73
N GLU A 199 17.94 1.04 21.95
CA GLU A 199 17.31 0.19 22.97
C GLU A 199 15.84 0.57 23.16
N LEU A 200 15.04 -0.34 23.68
CA LEU A 200 13.62 -0.11 23.92
C LEU A 200 13.39 1.01 24.95
N GLU A 201 14.35 1.19 25.84
CA GLU A 201 14.41 2.25 26.84
C GLU A 201 14.44 3.64 26.21
N ASP A 202 15.20 3.82 25.11
CA ASP A 202 15.28 5.09 24.37
C ASP A 202 13.90 5.45 23.81
N ILE A 203 13.23 4.46 23.24
CA ILE A 203 11.88 4.61 22.64
C ILE A 203 10.85 4.91 23.74
N ALA A 204 10.93 4.22 24.87
CA ALA A 204 10.06 4.44 26.00
C ALA A 204 10.19 5.87 26.57
N GLN A 205 11.41 6.38 26.65
CA GLN A 205 11.68 7.75 27.08
C GLN A 205 11.08 8.79 26.12
N ILE A 206 11.21 8.58 24.81
CA ILE A 206 10.66 9.47 23.78
C ILE A 206 9.13 9.53 23.87
N GLY A 207 8.50 8.40 24.12
CA GLY A 207 7.05 8.33 24.27
C GLY A 207 6.53 8.79 25.63
N GLY A 208 7.40 8.95 26.62
CA GLY A 208 7.01 9.25 28.01
C GLY A 208 6.34 8.07 28.72
N TYR A 209 6.65 6.83 28.31
CA TYR A 209 6.08 5.61 28.87
C TYR A 209 7.14 4.72 29.51
N ASN A 210 6.70 3.77 30.34
CA ASN A 210 7.61 2.75 30.83
C ASN A 210 7.89 1.69 29.75
N VAL A 211 9.04 1.01 29.89
CA VAL A 211 9.55 0.03 28.93
C VAL A 211 8.56 -1.12 28.66
N ASN A 212 7.93 -1.62 29.73
CA ASN A 212 6.97 -2.73 29.60
C ASN A 212 5.74 -2.33 28.79
N TYR A 213 5.20 -1.13 29.05
CA TYR A 213 4.08 -0.60 28.27
C TYR A 213 4.46 -0.41 26.80
N THR A 214 5.62 0.19 26.55
CA THR A 214 6.14 0.41 25.19
C THR A 214 6.34 -0.91 24.44
N SER A 215 6.90 -1.94 25.09
CA SER A 215 7.05 -3.27 24.51
C SER A 215 5.70 -3.89 24.13
N GLN A 216 4.73 -3.84 25.04
CA GLN A 216 3.38 -4.37 24.78
C GLN A 216 2.67 -3.56 23.70
N PHE A 217 2.88 -2.25 23.67
CA PHE A 217 2.31 -1.37 22.67
C PHE A 217 2.81 -1.70 21.27
N PHE A 218 4.14 -1.81 21.07
CA PHE A 218 4.71 -2.25 19.81
C PHE A 218 4.11 -3.58 19.34
N LYS A 219 4.06 -4.58 20.21
CA LYS A 219 3.53 -5.89 19.89
C LYS A 219 2.03 -5.86 19.56
N ARG A 220 1.26 -5.03 20.26
CA ARG A 220 -0.19 -4.88 20.03
C ARG A 220 -0.49 -4.14 18.75
N GLN A 221 0.23 -3.04 18.47
CA GLN A 221 -0.06 -2.19 17.30
C GLN A 221 0.57 -2.72 16.03
N LEU A 222 1.77 -3.27 16.10
CA LEU A 222 2.55 -3.71 14.94
C LEU A 222 2.55 -5.22 14.73
N GLY A 223 2.01 -5.99 15.66
CA GLY A 223 2.13 -7.46 15.62
C GLY A 223 3.54 -7.98 15.86
N VAL A 224 4.55 -7.10 15.91
CA VAL A 224 5.96 -7.45 16.05
C VAL A 224 6.59 -6.75 17.25
N SER A 225 7.69 -7.30 17.77
CA SER A 225 8.47 -6.63 18.81
C SER A 225 9.22 -5.41 18.24
N PHE A 226 9.64 -4.50 19.12
CA PHE A 226 10.51 -3.38 18.74
C PHE A 226 11.79 -3.86 18.01
N LEU A 227 12.44 -4.91 18.51
CA LEU A 227 13.64 -5.45 17.87
C LEU A 227 13.38 -6.00 16.46
N GLU A 228 12.26 -6.67 16.28
CA GLU A 228 11.83 -7.16 14.98
C GLU A 228 11.50 -5.98 14.04
N TYR A 229 10.83 -4.95 14.53
CA TYR A 229 10.58 -3.73 13.78
C TYR A 229 11.90 -3.07 13.32
N LEU A 230 12.84 -2.86 14.24
CA LEU A 230 14.17 -2.28 13.93
C LEU A 230 14.92 -3.14 12.91
N LEU A 231 14.86 -4.47 13.04
CA LEU A 231 15.47 -5.40 12.08
C LEU A 231 14.90 -5.20 10.67
N ARG A 232 13.57 -5.12 10.55
CA ARG A 232 12.89 -4.92 9.27
C ARG A 232 13.24 -3.58 8.63
N MET A 233 13.35 -2.51 9.44
CA MET A 233 13.82 -1.21 8.99
C MET A 233 15.24 -1.27 8.39
N ARG A 234 16.15 -1.95 9.07
CA ARG A 234 17.52 -2.17 8.60
C ARG A 234 17.57 -2.99 7.30
N LEU A 235 16.74 -4.02 7.21
CA LEU A 235 16.61 -4.84 6.01
C LEU A 235 16.05 -4.03 4.84
N ARG A 236 15.04 -3.18 5.08
CA ARG A 236 14.50 -2.24 4.10
C ARG A 236 15.61 -1.38 3.50
N GLU A 237 16.36 -0.69 4.34
CA GLU A 237 17.45 0.16 3.88
C GLU A 237 18.52 -0.62 3.11
N ALA A 238 18.80 -1.84 3.53
CA ALA A 238 19.74 -2.70 2.83
C ALA A 238 19.24 -3.08 1.43
N THR A 239 17.94 -3.38 1.23
CA THR A 239 17.40 -3.67 -0.11
C THR A 239 17.53 -2.48 -1.04
N VAL A 240 17.23 -1.27 -0.56
CA VAL A 240 17.41 -0.02 -1.32
C VAL A 240 18.89 0.18 -1.75
N ARG A 241 19.82 0.00 -0.82
CA ARG A 241 21.27 0.13 -1.12
C ARG A 241 21.77 -0.96 -2.07
N LEU A 242 21.30 -2.20 -1.91
CA LEU A 242 21.61 -3.31 -2.83
C LEU A 242 21.16 -3.02 -4.25
N ALA A 243 19.99 -2.40 -4.43
CA ALA A 243 19.45 -2.05 -5.74
C ALA A 243 20.16 -0.85 -6.39
N ASN A 244 20.60 0.14 -5.59
CA ASN A 244 21.05 1.44 -6.09
C ASN A 244 22.58 1.67 -6.04
N SER A 245 23.35 0.80 -5.38
CA SER A 245 24.79 0.96 -5.28
C SER A 245 25.56 -0.31 -5.62
N ASP A 246 26.86 -0.13 -5.91
CA ASP A 246 27.82 -1.20 -6.08
C ASP A 246 28.59 -1.52 -4.81
N ASP A 247 28.22 -0.92 -3.68
CA ASP A 247 28.88 -1.13 -2.39
C ASP A 247 28.95 -2.61 -2.02
N GLY A 248 30.04 -3.03 -1.40
CA GLY A 248 30.18 -4.39 -0.91
C GLY A 248 29.07 -4.77 0.06
N VAL A 249 28.58 -6.01 -0.01
CA VAL A 249 27.51 -6.50 0.87
C VAL A 249 27.84 -6.32 2.36
N ALA A 250 29.13 -6.50 2.73
CA ALA A 250 29.59 -6.28 4.11
C ALA A 250 29.50 -4.78 4.52
N HIS A 251 29.81 -3.87 3.60
CA HIS A 251 29.67 -2.42 3.84
C HIS A 251 28.20 -2.04 4.00
N ILE A 252 27.31 -2.56 3.14
CA ILE A 252 25.87 -2.32 3.27
C ILE A 252 25.36 -2.83 4.62
N ALA A 253 25.73 -4.05 5.02
CA ALA A 253 25.34 -4.61 6.32
C ALA A 253 25.72 -3.68 7.47
N SER A 254 26.99 -3.25 7.54
CA SER A 254 27.46 -2.37 8.61
C SER A 254 26.81 -0.99 8.59
N SER A 255 26.64 -0.40 7.40
CA SER A 255 25.99 0.92 7.24
C SER A 255 24.49 0.91 7.52
N CYS A 256 23.85 -0.27 7.50
CA CYS A 256 22.45 -0.45 7.92
C CYS A 256 22.31 -0.86 9.39
N GLY A 257 23.40 -0.87 10.17
CA GLY A 257 23.36 -1.10 11.61
C GLY A 257 23.38 -2.57 12.03
N PHE A 258 23.76 -3.50 11.14
CA PHE A 258 23.97 -4.90 11.52
C PHE A 258 25.30 -5.08 12.22
N ALA A 259 25.31 -5.90 13.27
CA ALA A 259 26.52 -6.16 14.07
C ALA A 259 27.62 -6.85 13.24
N ASP A 260 27.21 -7.76 12.36
CA ASP A 260 28.11 -8.49 11.46
C ASP A 260 27.37 -8.99 10.20
N ILE A 261 28.16 -9.39 9.21
CA ILE A 261 27.64 -9.88 7.92
C ILE A 261 26.88 -11.22 8.05
N LYS A 262 27.19 -12.05 9.04
CA LYS A 262 26.52 -13.33 9.26
C LYS A 262 25.09 -13.10 9.75
N ALA A 263 24.94 -12.20 10.71
CA ALA A 263 23.61 -11.77 11.20
C ALA A 263 22.78 -11.16 10.07
N PHE A 264 23.39 -10.29 9.24
CA PHE A 264 22.73 -9.70 8.07
C PHE A 264 22.26 -10.78 7.08
N ASN A 265 23.15 -11.64 6.61
CA ASN A 265 22.81 -12.65 5.63
C ASN A 265 21.73 -13.62 6.15
N GLY A 266 21.80 -13.99 7.41
CA GLY A 266 20.80 -14.84 8.06
C GLY A 266 19.41 -14.17 8.10
N ALA A 267 19.36 -12.92 8.54
CA ALA A 267 18.12 -12.15 8.57
C ALA A 267 17.57 -11.93 7.16
N PHE A 268 18.41 -11.52 6.21
CA PHE A 268 18.03 -11.27 4.83
C PHE A 268 17.43 -12.52 4.18
N LYS A 269 18.11 -13.67 4.28
CA LYS A 269 17.61 -14.94 3.74
C LYS A 269 16.31 -15.38 4.39
N LYS A 270 16.18 -15.17 5.71
CA LYS A 270 14.94 -15.49 6.44
C LYS A 270 13.75 -14.70 5.91
N HIS A 271 13.93 -13.40 5.63
CA HIS A 271 12.83 -12.50 5.25
C HIS A 271 12.54 -12.49 3.74
N PHE A 272 13.57 -12.57 2.89
CA PHE A 272 13.44 -12.44 1.43
C PHE A 272 13.62 -13.79 0.68
N HIS A 273 13.90 -14.89 1.38
CA HIS A 273 14.12 -16.22 0.81
C HIS A 273 15.23 -16.30 -0.26
N THR A 274 16.05 -15.25 -0.36
CA THR A 274 17.17 -15.11 -1.29
C THR A 274 18.38 -14.52 -0.59
N THR A 275 19.56 -14.58 -1.20
CA THR A 275 20.76 -13.93 -0.65
C THR A 275 20.82 -12.45 -1.07
N PRO A 276 21.52 -11.58 -0.31
CA PRO A 276 21.73 -10.18 -0.71
C PRO A 276 22.36 -10.00 -2.10
N SER A 277 23.28 -10.91 -2.47
CA SER A 277 23.95 -10.86 -3.77
C SER A 277 23.01 -11.25 -4.92
N GLU A 278 22.19 -12.26 -4.73
CA GLU A 278 21.15 -12.66 -5.69
C GLU A 278 20.09 -11.57 -5.84
N TYR A 279 19.64 -10.98 -4.72
CA TYR A 279 18.70 -9.85 -4.73
C TYR A 279 19.23 -8.68 -5.54
N ARG A 280 20.52 -8.29 -5.35
CA ARG A 280 21.19 -7.25 -6.14
C ARG A 280 21.17 -7.59 -7.63
N LYS A 281 21.52 -8.83 -8.00
CA LYS A 281 21.55 -9.27 -9.39
C LYS A 281 20.17 -9.10 -10.04
N GLN A 282 19.13 -9.57 -9.37
CA GLN A 282 17.74 -9.45 -9.85
C GLN A 282 17.30 -7.98 -9.97
N ALA A 283 17.62 -7.12 -8.99
CA ALA A 283 17.30 -5.70 -9.03
C ALA A 283 17.96 -4.98 -10.22
N LYS A 284 19.21 -5.33 -10.54
CA LYS A 284 19.94 -4.77 -11.70
C LYS A 284 19.39 -5.26 -13.04
N GLU A 285 19.02 -6.54 -13.15
CA GLU A 285 18.43 -7.12 -14.36
C GLU A 285 17.09 -6.46 -14.72
N LEU A 286 16.33 -6.02 -13.71
CA LEU A 286 15.06 -5.30 -13.88
C LEU A 286 15.23 -3.79 -14.14
N GLY A 287 16.46 -3.29 -14.22
CA GLY A 287 16.77 -1.88 -14.54
C GLY A 287 16.31 -0.86 -13.49
N ARG A 288 16.09 -1.28 -12.25
CA ARG A 288 15.46 -0.47 -11.20
C ARG A 288 16.44 0.39 -10.44
N LYS A 289 16.15 1.70 -10.43
CA LYS A 289 16.70 2.65 -9.46
C LYS A 289 15.60 2.97 -8.43
N THR A 290 15.61 2.31 -7.29
CA THR A 290 14.70 2.63 -6.19
C THR A 290 15.18 3.93 -5.52
N LYS A 291 14.38 4.98 -5.49
CA LYS A 291 14.74 6.22 -4.81
C LYS A 291 14.71 6.03 -3.29
N LEU A 292 15.75 6.50 -2.60
CA LEU A 292 15.97 6.34 -1.16
C LEU A 292 14.87 6.93 -0.26
N HIS A 293 13.97 7.77 -0.79
CA HIS A 293 12.96 8.51 -0.02
C HIS A 293 11.50 8.21 -0.40
N ASP A 294 11.26 7.50 -1.53
CA ASP A 294 9.91 7.16 -1.96
C ASP A 294 9.66 5.67 -1.75
N TRP A 295 9.17 5.32 -0.58
CA TRP A 295 8.71 3.96 -0.23
C TRP A 295 7.48 3.50 -1.00
N LYS A 296 6.77 4.45 -1.62
CA LYS A 296 5.67 4.20 -2.54
C LYS A 296 6.07 4.73 -3.92
N GLU A 297 6.55 3.86 -4.78
CA GLU A 297 6.69 4.19 -6.19
C GLU A 297 5.30 4.12 -6.81
N ILE A 298 4.63 5.28 -6.90
CA ILE A 298 3.32 5.39 -7.54
C ILE A 298 3.48 5.11 -9.01
N ILE A 299 2.64 4.24 -9.54
CA ILE A 299 2.72 3.72 -10.89
C ILE A 299 2.12 4.74 -11.87
N SER A 300 2.79 4.93 -13.01
CA SER A 300 2.26 5.74 -14.12
C SER A 300 1.06 5.05 -14.79
N THR A 301 0.07 5.84 -15.19
CA THR A 301 -1.08 5.36 -15.98
C THR A 301 -0.69 4.82 -17.36
N GLN A 302 0.57 5.03 -17.77
CA GLN A 302 1.10 4.52 -19.04
C GLN A 302 1.63 3.07 -18.93
N GLU A 303 1.69 2.47 -17.73
CA GLU A 303 2.07 1.07 -17.57
C GLU A 303 0.89 0.16 -17.99
N GLU A 304 0.95 -0.40 -19.18
CA GLU A 304 -0.13 -1.22 -19.78
C GLU A 304 -0.49 -2.46 -18.96
N ASP A 305 0.48 -3.08 -18.29
CA ASP A 305 0.26 -4.26 -17.42
C ASP A 305 -0.64 -3.95 -16.21
N ILE A 306 -0.70 -2.71 -15.76
CA ILE A 306 -1.57 -2.32 -14.63
C ILE A 306 -3.04 -2.33 -15.03
N VAL A 307 -3.37 -1.89 -16.22
CA VAL A 307 -4.74 -1.93 -16.73
C VAL A 307 -5.23 -3.38 -16.83
N GLU A 308 -4.37 -4.30 -17.28
CA GLU A 308 -4.68 -5.73 -17.31
C GLU A 308 -4.90 -6.31 -15.90
N LEU A 309 -4.06 -5.90 -14.93
CA LEU A 309 -4.23 -6.32 -13.54
C LEU A 309 -5.55 -5.80 -12.94
N LEU A 310 -5.93 -4.56 -13.21
CA LEU A 310 -7.22 -4.01 -12.79
C LEU A 310 -8.39 -4.75 -13.46
N GLN A 311 -8.27 -5.06 -14.75
CA GLN A 311 -9.29 -5.83 -15.47
C GLN A 311 -9.44 -7.26 -14.92
N SER A 312 -8.37 -7.87 -14.42
CA SER A 312 -8.44 -9.19 -13.78
C SER A 312 -9.26 -9.19 -12.48
N CYS A 313 -9.47 -8.04 -11.87
CA CYS A 313 -10.34 -7.85 -10.71
C CYS A 313 -11.83 -7.79 -11.07
N LEU A 314 -12.17 -7.67 -12.35
CA LEU A 314 -13.57 -7.60 -12.81
C LEU A 314 -14.16 -9.00 -12.94
N PRO A 315 -15.42 -9.23 -12.51
CA PRO A 315 -16.09 -10.51 -12.73
C PRO A 315 -16.33 -10.76 -14.22
N TYR A 316 -16.22 -12.01 -14.64
CA TYR A 316 -16.26 -12.45 -16.04
C TYR A 316 -17.58 -12.15 -16.77
N GLU A 317 -18.67 -11.80 -16.06
CA GLU A 317 -20.03 -11.81 -16.63
C GLU A 317 -20.87 -10.53 -16.52
N HIS A 318 -20.40 -9.44 -15.90
CA HIS A 318 -21.23 -8.23 -15.80
C HIS A 318 -20.48 -6.95 -16.10
N ASP A 319 -20.39 -6.58 -17.34
CA ASP A 319 -20.64 -5.27 -17.91
C ASP A 319 -20.16 -5.14 -19.36
N SER A 320 -20.82 -5.86 -20.25
CA SER A 320 -20.61 -5.71 -21.69
C SER A 320 -20.79 -4.26 -22.18
N SER A 321 -21.63 -3.47 -21.51
CA SER A 321 -21.88 -2.07 -21.86
C SER A 321 -20.71 -1.15 -21.50
N TYR A 322 -20.08 -1.33 -20.33
CA TYR A 322 -18.95 -0.51 -19.91
C TYR A 322 -17.66 -0.94 -20.60
N LYS A 323 -17.47 -2.26 -20.75
CA LYS A 323 -16.33 -2.82 -21.49
C LYS A 323 -16.33 -2.33 -22.95
N LEU A 324 -17.51 -2.30 -23.60
CA LEU A 324 -17.66 -1.75 -24.95
C LEU A 324 -17.31 -0.25 -25.01
N LYS A 325 -17.78 0.53 -24.02
CA LYS A 325 -17.47 1.97 -23.94
C LYS A 325 -16.00 2.23 -23.64
N LEU A 326 -15.37 1.40 -22.79
CA LEU A 326 -13.94 1.47 -22.48
C LEU A 326 -13.09 1.11 -23.71
N GLU A 327 -13.46 0.05 -24.42
CA GLU A 327 -12.81 -0.34 -25.69
C GLU A 327 -12.97 0.73 -26.76
N GLU A 328 -14.16 1.33 -26.90
CA GLU A 328 -14.39 2.47 -27.81
C GLU A 328 -13.57 3.71 -27.44
N ALA A 329 -13.44 4.01 -26.13
CA ALA A 329 -12.64 5.13 -25.65
C ALA A 329 -11.13 4.88 -25.89
N ASN A 330 -10.64 3.68 -25.63
CA ASN A 330 -9.25 3.30 -25.88
C ASN A 330 -8.92 3.31 -27.39
N GLN A 331 -9.83 2.85 -28.25
CA GLN A 331 -9.65 2.95 -29.71
C GLN A 331 -9.57 4.40 -30.18
N LYS A 332 -10.43 5.30 -29.63
CA LYS A 332 -10.37 6.73 -29.96
C LYS A 332 -9.06 7.38 -29.51
N LEU A 333 -8.57 7.04 -28.31
CA LEU A 333 -7.28 7.51 -27.79
C LEU A 333 -6.11 7.02 -28.65
N GLN A 334 -6.14 5.77 -29.10
CA GLN A 334 -5.11 5.23 -29.98
C GLN A 334 -5.07 5.94 -31.32
N VAL A 335 -6.22 6.23 -31.93
CA VAL A 335 -6.32 7.00 -33.17
C VAL A 335 -5.78 8.43 -32.99
N VAL A 336 -6.09 9.09 -31.89
CA VAL A 336 -5.57 10.43 -31.58
C VAL A 336 -4.06 10.41 -31.38
N ARG A 337 -3.53 9.40 -30.70
CA ARG A 337 -2.09 9.19 -30.49
C ARG A 337 -1.35 9.00 -31.82
N GLU A 338 -1.86 8.14 -32.68
CA GLU A 338 -1.29 7.93 -34.04
C GLU A 338 -1.31 9.19 -34.90
N GLN A 339 -2.39 9.99 -34.79
CA GLN A 339 -2.48 11.28 -35.49
C GLN A 339 -1.46 12.29 -34.95
N LEU A 340 -1.27 12.37 -33.61
CA LEU A 340 -0.27 13.24 -33.00
C LEU A 340 1.15 12.83 -33.37
N GLU A 341 1.46 11.53 -33.36
CA GLU A 341 2.76 11.02 -33.80
C GLU A 341 3.05 11.35 -35.29
N SER A 342 2.02 11.26 -36.14
CA SER A 342 2.11 11.66 -37.53
C SER A 342 2.38 13.15 -37.70
N VAL A 343 1.75 14.01 -36.89
CA VAL A 343 1.98 15.47 -36.92
C VAL A 343 3.38 15.80 -36.41
N VAL A 344 3.83 15.18 -35.32
CA VAL A 344 5.19 15.37 -34.79
C VAL A 344 6.25 14.97 -35.82
N LYS A 345 6.09 13.84 -36.51
CA LYS A 345 6.99 13.42 -37.60
C LYS A 345 7.03 14.44 -38.73
N LYS A 346 5.90 15.07 -39.11
CA LYS A 346 5.84 16.08 -40.15
C LYS A 346 6.45 17.43 -39.74
N LEU A 347 6.52 17.72 -38.46
CA LEU A 347 7.14 18.96 -37.92
C LEU A 347 8.66 18.79 -37.73
N GLN A 348 9.16 17.57 -37.71
CA GLN A 348 10.59 17.25 -37.61
C GLN A 348 11.27 16.99 -38.97
N SER A 349 10.48 16.89 -40.05
CA SER A 349 10.95 16.78 -41.45
C SER A 349 10.90 18.15 -42.14
#